data_d6ce7d937e6097db6d0b66110004b493
#
_entry.id   d6ce7d937e6097db6d0b66110004b493
#
_cell.length_a   1.000
_cell.length_b   1.000
_cell.length_c   1.000
_cell.angle_alpha   90.00
_cell.angle_beta   90.00
_cell.angle_gamma   90.00
#
_symmetry.space_group_name_H-M   'P 1'
#
loop_
_entity.id
_entity.type
_entity.pdbx_description
1 polymer ?
#
loop_
_entity_poly.entity_id
_entity_poly.type
_entity_poly.pdbx_seq_one_letter_code
_entity_poly.pdbx_strand_id
1 'polypeptide(L)' 'MVKERVRAILKQVLGGDIPDDFSQSMVENWDSMHHLAILVTLEKEFDISFTPEEIGRVDSFEMLVSVVEKKYEQNTSSK' A
#
# COMPACT_ATOMS: atom_id res chain seq x y z
N MET A 1 -0.48 12.36 6.64
CA MET A 1 -0.34 11.12 7.42
C MET A 1 -0.27 9.94 6.47
N VAL A 2 0.53 8.96 6.81
CA VAL A 2 0.75 7.80 5.95
C VAL A 2 -0.54 7.03 5.70
N LYS A 3 -1.30 6.76 6.76
CA LYS A 3 -2.51 5.95 6.66
C LYS A 3 -3.50 6.53 5.63
N GLU A 4 -3.72 7.82 5.68
CA GLU A 4 -4.70 8.45 4.79
C GLU A 4 -4.19 8.53 3.36
N ARG A 5 -2.88 8.66 3.17
CA ARG A 5 -2.31 8.65 1.84
C ARG A 5 -2.42 7.26 1.21
N VAL A 6 -2.17 6.23 2.00
CA VAL A 6 -2.32 4.85 1.52
C VAL A 6 -3.79 4.60 1.14
N ARG A 7 -4.71 5.05 1.98
CA ARG A 7 -6.15 4.91 1.70
C ARG A 7 -6.51 5.61 0.39
N ALA A 8 -6.01 6.81 0.19
CA ALA A 8 -6.31 7.57 -1.02
C ALA A 8 -5.80 6.86 -2.27
N ILE A 9 -4.62 6.27 -2.18
CA ILE A 9 -4.03 5.54 -3.30
C ILE A 9 -4.84 4.29 -3.62
N LEU A 10 -5.23 3.53 -2.60
CA LEU A 10 -6.07 2.36 -2.81
C LEU A 10 -7.40 2.75 -3.43
N LYS A 11 -7.99 3.84 -2.95
CA LYS A 11 -9.26 4.33 -3.49
C LYS A 11 -9.09 4.73 -4.94
N GLN A 12 -7.99 5.36 -5.28
CA GLN A 12 -7.73 5.81 -6.65
C GLN A 12 -7.59 4.61 -7.61
N VAL A 13 -6.89 3.57 -7.16
CA VAL A 13 -6.61 2.42 -8.02
C VAL A 13 -7.82 1.48 -8.09
N LEU A 14 -8.44 1.19 -6.96
CA LEU A 14 -9.50 0.20 -6.88
C LEU A 14 -10.90 0.79 -6.97
N GLY A 15 -11.05 2.05 -6.58
CA GLY A 15 -12.36 2.70 -6.47
C GLY A 15 -13.05 2.30 -5.18
N GLY A 16 -14.14 2.98 -4.86
CA GLY A 16 -14.94 2.65 -3.68
C GLY A 16 -14.28 3.04 -2.38
N ASP A 17 -14.92 2.65 -1.28
CA ASP A 17 -14.45 2.98 0.06
C ASP A 17 -13.41 1.96 0.54
N ILE A 18 -12.46 2.45 1.31
CA ILE A 18 -11.37 1.62 1.85
C ILE A 18 -11.46 1.68 3.37
N PRO A 19 -12.22 0.79 4.01
CA PRO A 19 -12.26 0.76 5.48
C PRO A 19 -10.95 0.24 6.05
N ASP A 20 -10.76 0.44 7.35
CA ASP A 20 -9.51 0.06 8.00
C ASP A 20 -9.22 -1.44 7.90
N ASP A 21 -10.26 -2.27 7.86
CA ASP A 21 -10.09 -3.72 7.76
C ASP A 21 -10.14 -4.24 6.33
N PHE A 22 -10.00 -3.35 5.35
CA PHE A 22 -10.06 -3.70 3.94
C PHE A 22 -8.95 -4.69 3.57
N SER A 23 -9.29 -5.72 2.81
CA SER A 23 -8.31 -6.70 2.38
C SER A 23 -8.60 -7.14 0.95
N GLN A 24 -7.60 -7.76 0.34
CA GLN A 24 -7.67 -8.22 -1.04
C GLN A 24 -8.81 -9.20 -1.26
N SER A 25 -9.08 -10.03 -0.27
CA SER A 25 -10.13 -11.05 -0.39
C SER A 25 -11.55 -10.46 -0.37
N MET A 26 -11.69 -9.20 0.00
CA MET A 26 -13.01 -8.56 0.08
C MET A 26 -13.51 -8.04 -1.26
N VAL A 27 -12.63 -7.91 -2.24
CA VAL A 27 -12.99 -7.37 -3.55
C VAL A 27 -12.36 -8.22 -4.66
N GLU A 28 -13.01 -8.23 -5.81
CA GLU A 28 -12.49 -9.00 -6.94
C GLU A 28 -11.48 -8.21 -7.77
N ASN A 29 -11.57 -6.90 -7.75
CA ASN A 29 -10.72 -6.09 -8.60
C ASN A 29 -9.33 -5.83 -8.06
N TRP A 30 -9.02 -6.31 -6.87
CA TRP A 30 -7.65 -6.23 -6.37
C TRP A 30 -6.89 -7.45 -6.85
N ASP A 31 -6.63 -7.48 -8.14
CA ASP A 31 -5.90 -8.57 -8.78
C ASP A 31 -4.42 -8.21 -8.91
N SER A 32 -3.66 -9.03 -9.61
CA SER A 32 -2.22 -8.86 -9.72
C SER A 32 -1.84 -7.52 -10.34
N MET A 33 -2.54 -7.11 -11.37
CA MET A 33 -2.25 -5.86 -12.05
C MET A 33 -2.52 -4.66 -11.16
N HIS A 34 -3.67 -4.68 -10.47
CA HIS A 34 -4.00 -3.59 -9.56
C HIS A 34 -3.06 -3.58 -8.36
N HIS A 35 -2.67 -4.78 -7.90
CA HIS A 35 -1.72 -4.90 -6.80
C HIS A 35 -0.40 -4.20 -7.14
N LEU A 36 0.14 -4.49 -8.31
CA LEU A 36 1.38 -3.87 -8.75
C LEU A 36 1.21 -2.35 -8.91
N ALA A 37 0.07 -1.92 -9.44
CA ALA A 37 -0.19 -0.49 -9.60
C ALA A 37 -0.20 0.22 -8.25
N ILE A 38 -0.81 -0.40 -7.25
CA ILE A 38 -0.84 0.15 -5.89
C ILE A 38 0.58 0.29 -5.37
N LEU A 39 1.37 -0.76 -5.47
CA LEU A 39 2.72 -0.77 -4.91
C LEU A 39 3.63 0.22 -5.62
N VAL A 40 3.56 0.30 -6.95
CA VAL A 40 4.36 1.26 -7.70
C VAL A 40 3.99 2.69 -7.30
N THR A 41 2.70 2.95 -7.15
CA THR A 41 2.24 4.29 -6.76
C THR A 41 2.74 4.64 -5.36
N LEU A 42 2.67 3.67 -4.45
CA LEU A 42 3.17 3.88 -3.08
C LEU A 42 4.67 4.14 -3.08
N GLU A 43 5.42 3.41 -3.90
CA GLU A 43 6.86 3.60 -3.99
C GLU A 43 7.20 5.02 -4.42
N LYS A 44 6.48 5.53 -5.40
CA LYS A 44 6.71 6.88 -5.89
C LYS A 44 6.28 7.94 -4.89
N GLU A 45 5.13 7.71 -4.26
CA GLU A 45 4.56 8.68 -3.32
C GLU A 45 5.44 8.86 -2.09
N PHE A 46 6.00 7.76 -1.58
CA PHE A 46 6.76 7.78 -0.34
C PHE A 46 8.26 7.62 -0.54
N ASP A 47 8.70 7.48 -1.77
CA ASP A 47 10.12 7.31 -2.11
C ASP A 47 10.70 6.09 -1.37
N ILE A 48 10.02 4.97 -1.51
CA ILE A 48 10.39 3.70 -0.90
C ILE A 48 10.41 2.60 -1.95
N SER A 49 10.93 1.43 -1.57
CA SER A 49 10.94 0.27 -2.45
C SER A 49 10.45 -0.95 -1.69
N PHE A 50 9.67 -1.78 -2.37
CA PHE A 50 9.18 -3.04 -1.81
C PHE A 50 10.03 -4.19 -2.35
N THR A 51 10.36 -5.14 -1.47
CA THR A 51 11.02 -6.37 -1.90
C THR A 51 9.97 -7.33 -2.48
N PRO A 52 10.42 -8.31 -3.30
CA PRO A 52 9.46 -9.31 -3.82
C PRO A 52 8.68 -10.03 -2.72
N GLU A 53 9.33 -10.29 -1.59
CA GLU A 53 8.65 -10.92 -0.46
C GLU A 53 7.54 -10.04 0.09
N GLU A 54 7.82 -8.75 0.22
CA GLU A 54 6.83 -7.80 0.72
C GLU A 54 5.66 -7.68 -0.25
N ILE A 55 5.95 -7.66 -1.54
CA ILE A 55 4.91 -7.56 -2.56
C ILE A 55 3.90 -8.70 -2.41
N GLY A 56 4.39 -9.91 -2.18
CA GLY A 56 3.51 -11.06 -2.04
C GLY A 56 2.79 -11.14 -0.71
N ARG A 57 3.23 -10.37 0.29
CA ARG A 57 2.70 -10.47 1.64
C ARG A 57 1.65 -9.40 1.97
N VAL A 58 1.73 -8.24 1.33
CA VAL A 58 0.85 -7.11 1.67
C VAL A 58 -0.48 -7.26 0.93
N ASP A 59 -1.45 -7.86 1.60
CA ASP A 59 -2.75 -8.14 1.00
C ASP A 59 -3.90 -7.46 1.75
N SER A 60 -3.59 -6.46 2.56
CA SER A 60 -4.61 -5.71 3.29
C SER A 60 -4.17 -4.28 3.47
N PHE A 61 -5.16 -3.41 3.74
CA PHE A 61 -4.88 -2.01 4.00
C PHE A 61 -3.97 -1.84 5.21
N GLU A 62 -4.25 -2.58 6.27
CA GLU A 62 -3.45 -2.52 7.49
C GLU A 62 -2.00 -2.91 7.24
N MET A 63 -1.78 -3.98 6.49
CA MET A 63 -0.45 -4.43 6.15
C MET A 63 0.30 -3.37 5.34
N LEU A 64 -0.37 -2.80 4.35
CA LEU A 64 0.24 -1.77 3.52
C LEU A 64 0.65 -0.57 4.36
N VAL A 65 -0.23 -0.11 5.24
CA VAL A 65 0.09 1.02 6.11
C VAL A 65 1.29 0.69 6.98
N SER A 66 1.30 -0.48 7.58
CA SER A 66 2.38 -0.90 8.47
C SER A 66 3.73 -0.91 7.75
N VAL A 67 3.78 -1.53 6.57
CA VAL A 67 5.03 -1.63 5.82
C VAL A 67 5.49 -0.27 5.33
N VAL A 68 4.55 0.53 4.82
CA VAL A 68 4.89 1.86 4.31
C VAL A 68 5.40 2.75 5.45
N GLU A 69 4.74 2.72 6.60
CA GLU A 69 5.17 3.53 7.73
C GLU A 69 6.59 3.16 8.16
N LYS A 70 6.86 1.88 8.23
CA LYS A 70 8.16 1.41 8.65
C LYS A 70 9.25 1.85 7.67
N LYS A 71 9.00 1.69 6.39
CA LYS A 71 9.97 2.07 5.37
C LYS A 71 10.16 3.58 5.30
N TYR A 72 9.08 4.33 5.42
CA TYR A 72 9.12 5.77 5.38
C TYR A 72 9.91 6.33 6.56
N GLU A 73 9.70 5.77 7.73
CA GLU A 73 10.44 6.18 8.93
C GLU A 73 11.93 5.88 8.78
N GLN A 74 12.27 4.71 8.26
CA GLN A 74 13.66 4.34 8.04
C GLN A 74 14.33 5.27 7.03
N ASN A 75 13.60 5.61 5.98
CA ASN A 75 14.09 6.52 4.96
C ASN A 75 14.40 7.89 5.56
N THR A 76 13.50 8.37 6.38
CA THR A 76 13.63 9.67 7.03
C THR A 76 14.76 9.66 8.03
N SER A 77 14.88 8.61 8.81
CA SER A 77 15.86 8.56 9.88
C SER A 77 17.28 8.27 9.39
N SER A 78 17.42 7.85 8.15
CA SER A 78 18.75 7.59 7.61
C SER A 78 19.52 8.86 7.28
N LYS A 79 18.89 9.99 7.46
CA LYS A 79 19.54 11.29 7.22
C LYS A 79 20.42 11.71 8.41
#